data_93930658eb867dc4f5b8a6e15c5165a8
#
_entry.id   93930658eb867dc4f5b8a6e15c5165a8
#
_cell.length_a   1.000
_cell.length_b   1.000
_cell.length_c   1.000
_cell.angle_alpha   90.00
_cell.angle_beta   90.00
_cell.angle_gamma   90.00
#
_symmetry.space_group_name_H-M   'P 1'
#
loop_
_entity.id
_entity.type
_entity.pdbx_description
1 polymer ?
#
loop_
_entity_poly.entity_id
_entity_poly.type
_entity_poly.pdbx_seq_one_letter_code
_entity_poly.pdbx_strand_id
1 'polypeptide(L)'
;MTKFEVENLKKVFKTAKSVLDDFGFPNLYTVSSYEVKNWTREVLSNSENAWTSEDDGVVLESNEIMVRVERGATKLVIISSESDNWVFKIPFNDYKSNYCQREADIYEMAVKENIGEFFAPCYFLENYDDVCIYVMERAEMTYGRLYSDLYERLSSEGRSDEEAEEILEEVEDCNEYVEWLFPYYTNCEKFDALIHFLESACINDLHSGNIGYIDDRVVLIDYSGFHK
;
A
#
# COMPACT_ATOMS: atom_id res chain seq x y z
N MET A 1 -8.60 -11.92 9.26
CA MET A 1 -7.42 -12.55 9.93
C MET A 1 -7.85 -13.47 11.06
N THR A 2 -7.18 -14.60 11.24
CA THR A 2 -7.34 -15.50 12.39
C THR A 2 -6.54 -15.00 13.59
N LYS A 3 -6.87 -15.49 14.81
CA LYS A 3 -6.12 -15.14 16.01
C LYS A 3 -4.64 -15.56 15.93
N PHE A 4 -4.35 -16.66 15.24
CA PHE A 4 -2.98 -17.17 15.05
C PHE A 4 -2.17 -16.25 14.15
N GLU A 5 -2.75 -15.78 13.04
CA GLU A 5 -2.10 -14.81 12.14
C GLU A 5 -1.80 -13.50 12.86
N VAL A 6 -2.75 -12.97 13.64
CA VAL A 6 -2.53 -11.74 14.44
C VAL A 6 -1.33 -11.89 15.38
N GLU A 7 -1.25 -12.98 16.15
CA GLU A 7 -0.14 -13.21 17.07
C GLU A 7 1.20 -13.42 16.36
N ASN A 8 1.17 -14.02 15.15
CA ASN A 8 2.37 -14.16 14.33
C ASN A 8 2.85 -12.78 13.82
N LEU A 9 1.94 -11.98 13.28
CA LEU A 9 2.26 -10.63 12.77
C LEU A 9 2.80 -9.72 13.87
N LYS A 10 2.30 -9.81 15.10
CA LYS A 10 2.86 -9.08 16.25
C LYS A 10 4.31 -9.47 16.55
N LYS A 11 4.66 -10.75 16.39
CA LYS A 11 6.06 -11.21 16.55
C LYS A 11 6.94 -10.67 15.43
N VAL A 12 6.49 -10.79 14.18
CA VAL A 12 7.20 -10.27 13.01
C VAL A 12 7.44 -8.76 13.16
N PHE A 13 6.42 -8.00 13.60
CA PHE A 13 6.59 -6.56 13.86
C PHE A 13 7.66 -6.28 14.91
N LYS A 14 7.67 -7.02 16.03
CA LYS A 14 8.68 -6.84 17.08
C LYS A 14 10.09 -7.14 16.58
N THR A 15 10.24 -8.17 15.74
CA THR A 15 11.51 -8.47 15.10
C THR A 15 11.95 -7.35 14.16
N ALA A 16 11.06 -6.88 13.28
CA ALA A 16 11.34 -5.75 12.40
C ALA A 16 11.71 -4.49 13.18
N LYS A 17 10.98 -4.21 14.29
CA LYS A 17 11.29 -3.07 15.19
C LYS A 17 12.69 -3.20 15.82
N SER A 18 13.11 -4.41 16.22
CA SER A 18 14.46 -4.64 16.73
C SER A 18 15.53 -4.32 15.69
N VAL A 19 15.32 -4.70 14.42
CA VAL A 19 16.22 -4.31 13.32
C VAL A 19 16.27 -2.79 13.19
N LEU A 20 15.12 -2.11 13.21
CA LEU A 20 15.07 -0.64 13.15
C LEU A 20 15.85 0.00 14.29
N ASP A 21 15.78 -0.55 15.51
CA ASP A 21 16.51 -0.06 16.68
C ASP A 21 18.03 -0.23 16.53
N ASP A 22 18.49 -1.35 15.96
CA ASP A 22 19.91 -1.59 15.66
C ASP A 22 20.48 -0.52 14.73
N PHE A 23 19.66 0.07 13.86
CA PHE A 23 20.04 1.14 12.95
C PHE A 23 19.65 2.55 13.46
N GLY A 24 19.30 2.69 14.73
CA GLY A 24 19.00 3.99 15.35
C GLY A 24 17.75 4.68 14.78
N PHE A 25 16.73 3.91 14.38
CA PHE A 25 15.48 4.48 13.88
C PHE A 25 14.82 5.38 14.94
N PRO A 26 14.22 6.52 14.55
CA PRO A 26 13.51 7.40 15.46
C PRO A 26 12.42 6.69 16.26
N ASN A 27 12.04 7.26 17.40
CA ASN A 27 10.94 6.73 18.19
C ASN A 27 9.63 6.75 17.39
N LEU A 28 9.00 5.59 17.22
CA LEU A 28 7.77 5.43 16.44
C LEU A 28 6.62 6.32 16.94
N TYR A 29 6.54 6.59 18.24
CA TYR A 29 5.50 7.44 18.82
C TYR A 29 5.58 8.92 18.38
N THR A 30 6.79 9.41 18.12
CA THR A 30 7.01 10.80 17.72
C THR A 30 7.39 10.95 16.24
N VAL A 31 7.53 9.83 15.53
CA VAL A 31 8.08 9.83 14.17
C VAL A 31 7.26 10.68 13.21
N SER A 32 7.96 11.56 12.52
CA SER A 32 7.45 12.41 11.45
C SER A 32 8.08 12.03 10.10
N SER A 33 7.43 12.43 9.03
CA SER A 33 7.98 12.26 7.68
C SER A 33 9.37 12.89 7.54
N TYR A 34 9.62 14.01 8.22
CA TYR A 34 10.91 14.72 8.21
C TYR A 34 12.01 13.93 8.93
N GLU A 35 11.71 13.35 10.10
CA GLU A 35 12.67 12.55 10.86
C GLU A 35 13.07 11.28 10.10
N VAL A 36 12.11 10.58 9.50
CA VAL A 36 12.42 9.43 8.64
C VAL A 36 13.33 9.82 7.47
N LYS A 37 13.06 10.94 6.81
CA LYS A 37 13.90 11.43 5.70
C LYS A 37 15.35 11.72 6.15
N ASN A 38 15.53 12.27 7.31
CA ASN A 38 16.89 12.58 7.84
C ASN A 38 17.61 11.30 8.25
N TRP A 39 16.92 10.41 8.97
CA TRP A 39 17.44 9.11 9.36
C TRP A 39 17.84 8.27 8.13
N THR A 40 17.02 8.22 7.06
CA THR A 40 17.34 7.55 5.81
C THR A 40 18.69 7.99 5.23
N ARG A 41 18.94 9.30 5.19
CA ARG A 41 20.22 9.84 4.67
C ARG A 41 21.39 9.46 5.57
N GLU A 42 21.20 9.49 6.87
CA GLU A 42 22.22 9.16 7.84
C GLU A 42 22.58 7.67 7.79
N VAL A 43 21.61 6.78 7.80
CA VAL A 43 21.84 5.34 7.78
C VAL A 43 22.49 4.86 6.50
N LEU A 44 22.05 5.37 5.34
CA LEU A 44 22.67 5.04 4.03
C LEU A 44 24.11 5.54 3.91
N SER A 45 24.47 6.60 4.63
CA SER A 45 25.83 7.15 4.62
C SER A 45 26.79 6.44 5.56
N ASN A 46 26.28 5.79 6.61
CA ASN A 46 27.07 5.29 7.72
C ASN A 46 27.04 3.77 7.91
N SER A 47 26.21 3.05 7.17
CA SER A 47 26.05 1.61 7.34
C SER A 47 26.28 0.85 6.04
N GLU A 48 27.12 -0.20 6.11
CA GLU A 48 27.33 -1.14 4.98
C GLU A 48 26.16 -2.13 4.82
N ASN A 49 25.34 -2.29 5.86
CA ASN A 49 24.17 -3.17 5.89
C ASN A 49 22.86 -2.41 5.63
N ALA A 50 22.95 -1.24 5.00
CA ALA A 50 21.81 -0.45 4.54
C ALA A 50 22.00 0.02 3.10
N TRP A 51 20.98 -0.16 2.27
CA TRP A 51 21.01 0.27 0.86
C TRP A 51 19.64 0.74 0.39
N THR A 52 19.61 1.45 -0.72
CA THR A 52 18.35 1.88 -1.35
C THR A 52 17.75 0.73 -2.18
N SER A 53 16.46 0.49 -2.02
CA SER A 53 15.70 -0.43 -2.87
C SER A 53 15.38 0.22 -4.23
N GLU A 54 14.91 -0.58 -5.20
CA GLU A 54 14.51 -0.08 -6.53
C GLU A 54 13.40 0.99 -6.47
N ASP A 55 12.52 0.93 -5.45
CA ASP A 55 11.42 1.88 -5.24
C ASP A 55 11.74 2.96 -4.18
N ASP A 56 13.00 3.40 -4.10
CA ASP A 56 13.46 4.45 -3.19
C ASP A 56 13.29 4.18 -1.67
N GLY A 57 12.90 2.97 -1.28
CA GLY A 57 12.87 2.53 0.12
C GLY A 57 14.28 2.23 0.65
N VAL A 58 14.45 2.24 1.97
CA VAL A 58 15.70 1.81 2.62
C VAL A 58 15.58 0.38 3.07
N VAL A 59 16.49 -0.47 2.63
CA VAL A 59 16.62 -1.86 3.10
C VAL A 59 17.72 -1.93 4.14
N LEU A 60 17.42 -2.57 5.26
CA LEU A 60 18.31 -2.82 6.39
C LEU A 60 18.46 -4.30 6.57
N GLU A 61 19.67 -4.76 6.89
CA GLU A 61 19.93 -6.16 7.18
C GLU A 61 20.60 -6.30 8.55
N SER A 62 19.98 -7.08 9.43
CA SER A 62 20.52 -7.46 10.73
C SER A 62 20.15 -8.91 11.05
N ASN A 63 21.13 -9.75 11.41
CA ASN A 63 20.92 -11.16 11.79
C ASN A 63 20.12 -11.99 10.77
N GLU A 64 20.41 -11.85 9.49
CA GLU A 64 19.72 -12.50 8.36
C GLU A 64 18.26 -12.04 8.14
N ILE A 65 17.81 -11.01 8.86
CA ILE A 65 16.49 -10.42 8.70
C ILE A 65 16.63 -9.13 7.92
N MET A 66 15.89 -9.05 6.82
CA MET A 66 15.80 -7.81 6.03
C MET A 66 14.52 -7.07 6.38
N VAL A 67 14.66 -5.77 6.60
CA VAL A 67 13.56 -4.84 6.83
C VAL A 67 13.66 -3.71 5.82
N ARG A 68 12.64 -3.54 5.01
CA ARG A 68 12.52 -2.40 4.10
C ARG A 68 11.62 -1.36 4.73
N VAL A 69 12.06 -0.13 4.67
CA VAL A 69 11.35 1.04 5.17
C VAL A 69 11.02 1.96 4.02
N GLU A 70 9.74 2.23 3.83
CA GLU A 70 9.24 3.17 2.84
C GLU A 70 8.54 4.34 3.54
N ARG A 71 8.75 5.52 3.01
CA ARG A 71 8.17 6.75 3.52
C ARG A 71 7.10 7.25 2.57
N GLY A 72 5.84 6.99 2.89
CA GLY A 72 4.71 7.65 2.23
C GLY A 72 4.56 9.12 2.64
N ALA A 73 3.55 9.78 2.10
CA ALA A 73 3.23 11.15 2.46
C ALA A 73 2.73 11.28 3.91
N THR A 74 1.90 10.35 4.37
CA THR A 74 1.17 10.42 5.66
C THR A 74 1.52 9.31 6.64
N LYS A 75 2.28 8.32 6.19
CA LYS A 75 2.55 7.10 6.93
C LYS A 75 3.93 6.51 6.60
N LEU A 76 4.44 5.74 7.54
CA LEU A 76 5.57 4.85 7.38
C LEU A 76 5.07 3.48 6.97
N VAL A 77 5.73 2.83 6.02
CA VAL A 77 5.50 1.44 5.65
C VAL A 77 6.74 0.62 5.98
N ILE A 78 6.56 -0.49 6.69
CA ILE A 78 7.61 -1.42 7.06
C ILE A 78 7.29 -2.78 6.47
N ILE A 79 8.24 -3.34 5.72
CA ILE A 79 8.16 -4.66 5.10
C ILE A 79 9.26 -5.52 5.70
N SER A 80 8.92 -6.69 6.22
CA SER A 80 9.88 -7.63 6.81
C SER A 80 10.01 -8.86 5.94
N SER A 81 11.23 -9.40 5.79
CA SER A 81 11.46 -10.69 5.13
C SER A 81 10.83 -11.88 5.87
N GLU A 82 10.39 -11.69 7.11
CA GLU A 82 9.64 -12.71 7.86
C GLU A 82 8.12 -12.71 7.54
N SER A 83 7.66 -11.80 6.65
CA SER A 83 6.25 -11.72 6.23
C SER A 83 6.15 -11.39 4.75
N ASP A 84 5.91 -12.40 3.93
CA ASP A 84 5.78 -12.21 2.48
C ASP A 84 4.48 -11.51 2.08
N ASN A 85 3.42 -11.68 2.87
CA ASN A 85 2.06 -11.27 2.49
C ASN A 85 1.54 -10.01 3.21
N TRP A 86 2.31 -9.44 4.15
CA TRP A 86 1.82 -8.32 4.95
C TRP A 86 2.86 -7.22 5.07
N VAL A 87 2.38 -5.99 5.03
CA VAL A 87 3.16 -4.79 5.34
C VAL A 87 2.59 -4.13 6.60
N PHE A 88 3.48 -3.52 7.40
CA PHE A 88 3.08 -2.74 8.58
C PHE A 88 2.98 -1.28 8.20
N LYS A 89 1.88 -0.64 8.57
CA LYS A 89 1.62 0.78 8.36
C LYS A 89 1.54 1.51 9.69
N ILE A 90 2.26 2.61 9.81
CA ILE A 90 2.34 3.42 11.02
C ILE A 90 2.04 4.87 10.63
N PRO A 91 1.01 5.50 11.22
CA PRO A 91 0.70 6.90 10.91
C PRO A 91 1.81 7.82 11.42
N PHE A 92 2.17 8.84 10.65
CA PHE A 92 3.06 9.89 11.12
C PHE A 92 2.38 10.79 12.13
N ASN A 93 3.14 11.24 13.13
CA ASN A 93 2.63 12.07 14.22
C ASN A 93 2.38 13.55 13.81
N ASP A 94 2.93 13.99 12.70
CA ASP A 94 2.76 15.35 12.17
C ASP A 94 1.42 15.58 11.45
N TYR A 95 0.57 14.55 11.35
CA TYR A 95 -0.77 14.65 10.78
C TYR A 95 -1.86 14.57 11.86
N LYS A 96 -2.91 15.42 11.69
CA LYS A 96 -4.06 15.42 12.60
C LYS A 96 -4.95 14.19 12.45
N SER A 97 -4.95 13.59 11.26
CA SER A 97 -5.78 12.43 10.91
C SER A 97 -4.94 11.16 10.86
N ASN A 98 -5.43 10.09 11.46
CA ASN A 98 -4.83 8.78 11.33
C ASN A 98 -5.30 8.13 10.01
N TYR A 99 -4.52 8.31 8.95
CA TYR A 99 -4.84 7.76 7.62
C TYR A 99 -4.80 6.22 7.59
N CYS A 100 -4.00 5.58 8.45
CA CYS A 100 -3.99 4.11 8.54
C CYS A 100 -5.29 3.58 9.18
N GLN A 101 -5.83 4.28 10.20
CA GLN A 101 -7.15 3.95 10.74
C GLN A 101 -8.24 4.09 9.69
N ARG A 102 -8.18 5.16 8.91
CA ARG A 102 -9.15 5.38 7.84
C ARG A 102 -9.12 4.26 6.78
N GLU A 103 -7.96 3.77 6.39
CA GLU A 103 -7.85 2.61 5.49
C GLU A 103 -8.52 1.37 6.10
N ALA A 104 -8.27 1.09 7.38
CA ALA A 104 -8.90 -0.05 8.05
C ALA A 104 -10.42 0.10 8.14
N ASP A 105 -10.93 1.30 8.44
CA ASP A 105 -12.37 1.60 8.49
C ASP A 105 -13.02 1.47 7.11
N ILE A 106 -12.38 2.00 6.05
CA ILE A 106 -12.84 1.88 4.67
C ILE A 106 -12.90 0.42 4.24
N TYR A 107 -11.86 -0.36 4.53
CA TYR A 107 -11.87 -1.79 4.21
C TYR A 107 -13.01 -2.53 4.92
N GLU A 108 -13.25 -2.26 6.22
CA GLU A 108 -14.36 -2.85 6.95
C GLU A 108 -15.73 -2.48 6.33
N MET A 109 -15.90 -1.23 5.89
CA MET A 109 -17.11 -0.78 5.19
C MET A 109 -17.27 -1.48 3.84
N ALA A 110 -16.21 -1.55 3.04
CA ALA A 110 -16.22 -2.22 1.74
C ALA A 110 -16.59 -3.71 1.85
N VAL A 111 -16.10 -4.41 2.89
CA VAL A 111 -16.47 -5.80 3.18
C VAL A 111 -17.97 -5.91 3.51
N LYS A 112 -18.53 -4.99 4.30
CA LYS A 112 -19.97 -4.97 4.64
C LYS A 112 -20.84 -4.74 3.40
N GLU A 113 -20.36 -3.98 2.43
CA GLU A 113 -21.03 -3.72 1.16
C GLU A 113 -20.73 -4.76 0.08
N ASN A 114 -20.03 -5.85 0.42
CA ASN A 114 -19.68 -6.96 -0.48
C ASN A 114 -18.82 -6.53 -1.69
N ILE A 115 -17.98 -5.52 -1.51
CA ILE A 115 -17.00 -5.01 -2.48
C ILE A 115 -15.56 -5.02 -1.92
N GLY A 116 -15.33 -5.68 -0.79
CA GLY A 116 -14.01 -5.77 -0.15
C GLY A 116 -12.92 -6.39 -1.03
N GLU A 117 -13.31 -7.14 -2.07
CA GLU A 117 -12.38 -7.74 -3.03
C GLU A 117 -11.60 -6.72 -3.87
N PHE A 118 -12.09 -5.48 -3.96
CA PHE A 118 -11.42 -4.39 -4.69
C PHE A 118 -10.39 -3.63 -3.87
N PHE A 119 -10.22 -3.98 -2.62
CA PHE A 119 -9.31 -3.31 -1.69
C PHE A 119 -8.30 -4.30 -1.13
N ALA A 120 -7.06 -3.86 -0.95
CA ALA A 120 -6.09 -4.63 -0.17
C ALA A 120 -6.57 -4.69 1.30
N PRO A 121 -6.75 -5.88 1.89
CA PRO A 121 -7.17 -6.02 3.26
C PRO A 121 -6.31 -5.22 4.24
N CYS A 122 -6.92 -4.32 5.02
CA CYS A 122 -6.25 -3.49 6.02
C CYS A 122 -6.90 -3.67 7.38
N TYR A 123 -6.07 -3.86 8.42
CA TYR A 123 -6.55 -4.12 9.78
C TYR A 123 -5.71 -3.40 10.83
N PHE A 124 -6.34 -2.96 11.91
CA PHE A 124 -5.64 -2.62 13.13
C PHE A 124 -5.00 -3.88 13.75
N LEU A 125 -3.70 -3.84 14.03
CA LEU A 125 -2.98 -4.96 14.61
C LEU A 125 -2.91 -4.86 16.14
N GLU A 126 -2.32 -3.79 16.64
CA GLU A 126 -2.18 -3.53 18.08
C GLU A 126 -1.72 -2.09 18.37
N ASN A 127 -1.80 -1.70 19.65
CA ASN A 127 -1.02 -0.57 20.18
C ASN A 127 0.33 -1.11 20.67
N TYR A 128 1.41 -0.56 20.15
CA TYR A 128 2.77 -0.87 20.53
C TYR A 128 3.45 0.41 21.03
N ASP A 129 3.77 0.49 22.33
CA ASP A 129 4.36 1.69 22.96
C ASP A 129 3.59 2.99 22.62
N ASP A 130 2.27 2.95 22.79
CA ASP A 130 1.32 4.03 22.48
C ASP A 130 1.18 4.40 20.98
N VAL A 131 1.75 3.60 20.07
CA VAL A 131 1.61 3.74 18.62
C VAL A 131 0.63 2.73 18.07
N CYS A 132 -0.34 3.19 17.26
CA CYS A 132 -1.23 2.31 16.54
C CYS A 132 -0.51 1.67 15.35
N ILE A 133 -0.41 0.35 15.36
CA ILE A 133 0.14 -0.43 14.26
C ILE A 133 -0.98 -1.04 13.45
N TYR A 134 -0.92 -0.86 12.13
CA TYR A 134 -1.84 -1.46 11.17
C TYR A 134 -1.10 -2.42 10.27
N VAL A 135 -1.81 -3.39 9.74
CA VAL A 135 -1.28 -4.31 8.72
C VAL A 135 -2.17 -4.24 7.49
N MET A 136 -1.53 -4.24 6.32
CA MET A 136 -2.21 -4.34 5.05
C MET A 136 -1.66 -5.53 4.28
N GLU A 137 -2.52 -6.28 3.58
CA GLU A 137 -2.05 -7.33 2.70
C GLU A 137 -1.20 -6.72 1.58
N ARG A 138 -0.03 -7.32 1.36
CA ARG A 138 0.95 -6.81 0.42
C ARG A 138 0.46 -7.04 -1.02
N ALA A 139 0.27 -5.97 -1.74
CA ALA A 139 0.04 -6.02 -3.17
C ALA A 139 1.34 -5.85 -3.94
N GLU A 140 1.47 -6.54 -5.05
CA GLU A 140 2.54 -6.33 -6.02
C GLU A 140 2.23 -5.07 -6.83
N MET A 141 3.13 -4.09 -6.76
CA MET A 141 3.00 -2.84 -7.49
C MET A 141 3.85 -2.93 -8.76
N THR A 142 3.23 -3.30 -9.88
CA THR A 142 3.90 -3.33 -11.18
C THR A 142 3.14 -2.48 -12.18
N TYR A 143 3.62 -1.25 -12.36
CA TYR A 143 3.10 -0.34 -13.40
C TYR A 143 3.10 -1.02 -14.79
N GLY A 144 4.18 -1.73 -15.13
CA GLY A 144 4.24 -2.48 -16.38
C GLY A 144 3.16 -3.56 -16.52
N ARG A 145 2.72 -4.18 -15.41
CA ARG A 145 1.62 -5.15 -15.43
C ARG A 145 0.28 -4.47 -15.65
N LEU A 146 0.00 -3.33 -15.00
CA LEU A 146 -1.23 -2.56 -15.24
C LEU A 146 -1.38 -2.17 -16.70
N TYR A 147 -0.30 -1.63 -17.28
CA TYR A 147 -0.24 -1.27 -18.68
C TYR A 147 -0.47 -2.49 -19.60
N SER A 148 0.25 -3.58 -19.36
CA SER A 148 0.16 -4.82 -20.15
C SER A 148 -1.23 -5.43 -20.11
N ASP A 149 -1.82 -5.52 -18.91
CA ASP A 149 -3.15 -6.08 -18.72
C ASP A 149 -4.21 -5.26 -19.46
N LEU A 150 -4.14 -3.93 -19.38
CA LEU A 150 -5.10 -3.08 -20.10
C LEU A 150 -4.89 -3.16 -21.61
N TYR A 151 -3.64 -3.17 -22.10
CA TYR A 151 -3.33 -3.34 -23.52
C TYR A 151 -3.87 -4.65 -24.09
N GLU A 152 -3.62 -5.78 -23.39
CA GLU A 152 -4.11 -7.09 -23.81
C GLU A 152 -5.64 -7.14 -23.88
N ARG A 153 -6.32 -6.46 -22.98
CA ARG A 153 -7.79 -6.37 -22.95
C ARG A 153 -8.33 -5.56 -24.11
N LEU A 154 -7.79 -4.39 -24.37
CA LEU A 154 -8.17 -3.54 -25.51
C LEU A 154 -7.95 -4.29 -26.83
N SER A 155 -6.83 -5.00 -26.98
CA SER A 155 -6.54 -5.85 -28.13
C SER A 155 -7.55 -6.99 -28.28
N SER A 156 -7.97 -7.62 -27.17
CA SER A 156 -8.99 -8.69 -27.18
C SER A 156 -10.37 -8.20 -27.57
N GLU A 157 -10.68 -6.92 -27.36
CA GLU A 157 -11.90 -6.25 -27.82
C GLU A 157 -11.85 -5.86 -29.31
N GLY A 158 -10.73 -6.11 -29.97
CA GLY A 158 -10.55 -5.84 -31.40
C GLY A 158 -10.10 -4.43 -31.73
N ARG A 159 -9.54 -3.70 -30.75
CA ARG A 159 -8.89 -2.41 -30.98
C ARG A 159 -7.60 -2.63 -31.75
N SER A 160 -7.25 -1.68 -32.61
CA SER A 160 -5.93 -1.65 -33.24
C SER A 160 -4.86 -1.23 -32.22
N ASP A 161 -3.59 -1.53 -32.51
CA ASP A 161 -2.48 -1.15 -31.65
C ASP A 161 -2.43 0.37 -31.42
N GLU A 162 -2.67 1.16 -32.46
CA GLU A 162 -2.72 2.63 -32.38
C GLU A 162 -3.86 3.13 -31.45
N GLU A 163 -5.07 2.54 -31.58
CA GLU A 163 -6.20 2.88 -30.71
C GLU A 163 -5.96 2.46 -29.24
N ALA A 164 -5.30 1.32 -29.02
CA ALA A 164 -4.96 0.85 -27.68
C ALA A 164 -3.94 1.76 -27.01
N GLU A 165 -2.88 2.18 -27.72
CA GLU A 165 -1.87 3.10 -27.23
C GLU A 165 -2.48 4.47 -26.90
N GLU A 166 -3.35 5.03 -27.75
CA GLU A 166 -4.04 6.31 -27.51
C GLU A 166 -4.90 6.26 -26.22
N ILE A 167 -5.66 5.16 -26.01
CA ILE A 167 -6.47 4.97 -24.81
C ILE A 167 -5.58 4.85 -23.57
N LEU A 168 -4.45 4.11 -23.65
CA LEU A 168 -3.53 3.96 -22.52
C LEU A 168 -2.90 5.28 -22.10
N GLU A 169 -2.52 6.14 -23.05
CA GLU A 169 -2.03 7.49 -22.75
C GLU A 169 -3.10 8.33 -22.05
N GLU A 170 -4.37 8.26 -22.52
CA GLU A 170 -5.48 8.99 -21.90
C GLU A 170 -5.76 8.50 -20.48
N VAL A 171 -5.79 7.17 -20.25
CA VAL A 171 -6.00 6.55 -18.93
C VAL A 171 -4.90 6.95 -17.94
N GLU A 172 -3.65 7.02 -18.39
CA GLU A 172 -2.53 7.46 -17.57
C GLU A 172 -2.64 8.95 -17.21
N ASP A 173 -2.91 9.80 -18.16
CA ASP A 173 -3.03 11.26 -17.98
C ASP A 173 -4.20 11.62 -17.05
N CYS A 174 -5.33 10.89 -17.16
CA CYS A 174 -6.54 11.15 -16.39
C CYS A 174 -6.62 10.34 -15.08
N ASN A 175 -5.69 9.41 -14.83
CA ASN A 175 -5.74 8.46 -13.71
C ASN A 175 -7.02 7.59 -13.67
N GLU A 176 -7.50 7.16 -14.83
CA GLU A 176 -8.76 6.41 -15.00
C GLU A 176 -8.60 4.89 -14.97
N TYR A 177 -7.49 4.37 -14.40
CA TYR A 177 -7.24 2.93 -14.33
C TYR A 177 -8.36 2.13 -13.65
N VAL A 178 -9.05 2.70 -12.67
CA VAL A 178 -10.16 2.02 -11.99
C VAL A 178 -11.31 1.80 -12.95
N GLU A 179 -11.70 2.83 -13.71
CA GLU A 179 -12.80 2.80 -14.66
C GLU A 179 -12.53 1.85 -15.84
N TRP A 180 -11.28 1.79 -16.30
CA TRP A 180 -10.88 1.00 -17.44
C TRP A 180 -10.48 -0.45 -17.10
N LEU A 181 -9.87 -0.70 -15.94
CA LEU A 181 -9.33 -2.01 -15.59
C LEU A 181 -10.29 -2.85 -14.75
N PHE A 182 -10.91 -2.27 -13.73
CA PHE A 182 -11.73 -3.02 -12.76
C PHE A 182 -12.97 -3.69 -13.36
N PRO A 183 -13.66 -3.13 -14.38
CA PRO A 183 -14.81 -3.81 -15.02
C PRO A 183 -14.47 -5.21 -15.55
N TYR A 184 -13.22 -5.48 -15.88
CA TYR A 184 -12.80 -6.79 -16.38
C TYR A 184 -12.65 -7.86 -15.29
N TYR A 185 -12.59 -7.45 -14.02
CA TYR A 185 -12.45 -8.37 -12.89
C TYR A 185 -13.76 -8.62 -12.15
N THR A 186 -14.86 -7.96 -12.55
CA THR A 186 -16.13 -8.05 -11.86
C THR A 186 -17.32 -7.90 -12.81
N ASN A 187 -18.56 -8.11 -12.29
CA ASN A 187 -19.77 -7.80 -13.02
C ASN A 187 -20.19 -6.33 -12.86
N CYS A 188 -21.07 -5.85 -13.75
CA CYS A 188 -21.52 -4.46 -13.76
C CYS A 188 -22.11 -3.99 -12.43
N GLU A 189 -22.90 -4.83 -11.73
CA GLU A 189 -23.54 -4.45 -10.46
C GLU A 189 -22.51 -4.17 -9.36
N LYS A 190 -21.45 -4.99 -9.27
CA LYS A 190 -20.38 -4.79 -8.29
C LYS A 190 -19.50 -3.61 -8.67
N PHE A 191 -19.26 -3.38 -9.95
CA PHE A 191 -18.50 -2.23 -10.41
C PHE A 191 -19.25 -0.92 -10.11
N ASP A 192 -20.54 -0.84 -10.40
CA ASP A 192 -21.38 0.31 -10.07
C ASP A 192 -21.39 0.56 -8.53
N ALA A 193 -21.46 -0.51 -7.73
CA ALA A 193 -21.38 -0.40 -6.29
C ALA A 193 -20.00 0.12 -5.82
N LEU A 194 -18.90 -0.32 -6.46
CA LEU A 194 -17.55 0.20 -6.20
C LEU A 194 -17.48 1.71 -6.48
N ILE A 195 -17.88 2.15 -7.67
CA ILE A 195 -17.84 3.58 -8.04
C ILE A 195 -18.65 4.42 -7.05
N HIS A 196 -19.88 4.01 -6.74
CA HIS A 196 -20.71 4.72 -5.75
C HIS A 196 -20.05 4.75 -4.35
N PHE A 197 -19.40 3.66 -3.94
CA PHE A 197 -18.67 3.60 -2.69
C PHE A 197 -17.47 4.56 -2.68
N LEU A 198 -16.65 4.58 -3.73
CA LEU A 198 -15.50 5.49 -3.85
C LEU A 198 -15.92 6.96 -3.73
N GLU A 199 -17.00 7.34 -4.41
CA GLU A 199 -17.59 8.67 -4.31
C GLU A 199 -18.06 8.99 -2.88
N SER A 200 -18.85 8.09 -2.27
CA SER A 200 -19.42 8.28 -0.93
C SER A 200 -18.36 8.33 0.17
N ALA A 201 -17.29 7.56 0.03
CA ALA A 201 -16.15 7.55 0.94
C ALA A 201 -15.12 8.65 0.63
N CYS A 202 -15.35 9.47 -0.41
CA CYS A 202 -14.43 10.51 -0.89
C CYS A 202 -13.03 9.96 -1.18
N ILE A 203 -12.94 8.80 -1.85
CA ILE A 203 -11.69 8.21 -2.33
C ILE A 203 -11.50 8.67 -3.76
N ASN A 204 -10.57 9.59 -3.99
CA ASN A 204 -10.34 10.24 -5.27
C ASN A 204 -8.88 10.25 -5.72
N ASP A 205 -7.99 9.61 -4.95
CA ASP A 205 -6.57 9.48 -5.26
C ASP A 205 -6.30 8.11 -5.91
N LEU A 206 -6.83 7.93 -7.13
CA LEU A 206 -6.93 6.63 -7.83
C LEU A 206 -5.87 6.46 -8.94
N HIS A 207 -4.69 7.05 -8.77
CA HIS A 207 -3.60 6.91 -9.73
C HIS A 207 -2.96 5.50 -9.71
N SER A 208 -2.18 5.17 -10.73
CA SER A 208 -1.52 3.86 -10.89
C SER A 208 -0.68 3.42 -9.69
N GLY A 209 -0.06 4.35 -8.97
CA GLY A 209 0.70 4.08 -7.75
C GLY A 209 -0.15 3.64 -6.55
N ASN A 210 -1.48 3.76 -6.62
CA ASN A 210 -2.43 3.32 -5.59
C ASN A 210 -3.20 2.05 -6.00
N ILE A 211 -2.75 1.38 -7.06
CA ILE A 211 -3.31 0.14 -7.58
C ILE A 211 -2.21 -0.93 -7.59
N GLY A 212 -2.55 -2.14 -7.17
CA GLY A 212 -1.64 -3.27 -7.16
C GLY A 212 -2.37 -4.59 -7.38
N TYR A 213 -1.63 -5.70 -7.30
CA TYR A 213 -2.16 -7.05 -7.47
C TYR A 213 -1.94 -7.86 -6.20
N ILE A 214 -2.98 -8.56 -5.77
CA ILE A 214 -2.90 -9.63 -4.78
C ILE A 214 -3.29 -10.91 -5.50
N ASP A 215 -2.36 -11.85 -5.67
CA ASP A 215 -2.45 -12.96 -6.61
C ASP A 215 -2.74 -12.41 -8.03
N ASP A 216 -3.86 -12.82 -8.64
CA ASP A 216 -4.29 -12.34 -9.97
C ASP A 216 -5.41 -11.29 -9.89
N ARG A 217 -5.63 -10.71 -8.73
CA ARG A 217 -6.71 -9.77 -8.46
C ARG A 217 -6.17 -8.35 -8.34
N VAL A 218 -6.70 -7.43 -9.15
CA VAL A 218 -6.38 -6.00 -9.03
C VAL A 218 -7.06 -5.41 -7.79
N VAL A 219 -6.33 -4.61 -7.03
CA VAL A 219 -6.81 -4.01 -5.78
C VAL A 219 -6.31 -2.57 -5.60
N LEU A 220 -7.10 -1.78 -4.88
CA LEU A 220 -6.69 -0.48 -4.35
C LEU A 220 -5.86 -0.66 -3.08
N ILE A 221 -4.77 0.10 -2.92
CA ILE A 221 -3.83 -0.03 -1.80
C ILE A 221 -3.72 1.21 -0.93
N ASP A 222 -3.64 2.40 -1.44
CA ASP A 222 -3.60 3.66 -0.66
C ASP A 222 -4.92 4.42 -0.83
N TYR A 223 -5.97 3.91 -0.20
CA TYR A 223 -7.33 4.39 -0.38
C TYR A 223 -7.85 5.29 0.76
N SER A 224 -6.96 5.78 1.63
CA SER A 224 -7.35 6.72 2.69
C SER A 224 -7.74 8.10 2.15
N GLY A 225 -7.28 8.45 0.94
CA GLY A 225 -7.49 9.75 0.31
C GLY A 225 -6.80 10.91 1.04
N PHE A 226 -6.52 11.99 0.34
CA PHE A 226 -6.10 13.24 0.96
C PHE A 226 -7.32 14.15 1.14
N HIS A 227 -7.68 14.48 2.39
CA HIS A 227 -8.52 15.61 2.66
C HIS A 227 -7.62 16.85 2.77
N LYS A 228 -7.70 17.72 1.78
CA LYS A 228 -7.13 19.07 1.88
C LYS A 228 -7.95 19.92 2.84
#